data_78849b8685edca3ce14283caa57b090b
#
_entry.id   78849b8685edca3ce14283caa57b090b
#
_cell.length_a   1.000
_cell.length_b   1.000
_cell.length_c   1.000
_cell.angle_alpha   90.00
_cell.angle_beta   90.00
_cell.angle_gamma   90.00
#
_symmetry.space_group_name_H-M   'P 1'
#
loop_
_entity.id
_entity.type
_entity.pdbx_description
1 polymer ?
#
loop_
_entity_poly.entity_id
_entity_poly.type
_entity_poly.pdbx_seq_one_letter_code
_entity_poly.pdbx_strand_id
1 'polypeptide(L)'
;MSPPERPPGESAPNDSDVVLMFADQFAEPQDGGYQAPCTQASVSLSSLVREMLATAFISLASKGAIELTPGKKKRLFSEHKTVFVERKGEPADSPSGLEAAILGHLKDKAGEDSVRDVVGRTVGSTTIEPYSAILEMSMDNACRAGYFEQVERTGTAAFLGKKTLPKLFQPRCDRIAGLSSRAPEVTAMREKFKGEHPELYEVLYEDVEKSVRSAYFRT
;
A
#
# COMPACT_ATOMS: atom_id res chain seq x y z
N MET A 1 -1.92 -29.13 -13.71
CA MET A 1 -1.60 -29.24 -12.29
C MET A 1 -2.49 -28.24 -11.56
N SER A 2 -3.36 -28.72 -10.67
CA SER A 2 -4.15 -27.81 -9.82
C SER A 2 -3.21 -27.05 -8.86
N PRO A 3 -3.44 -25.76 -8.58
CA PRO A 3 -2.65 -25.06 -7.60
C PRO A 3 -2.77 -25.76 -6.24
N PRO A 4 -1.72 -25.76 -5.42
CA PRO A 4 -1.77 -26.37 -4.09
C PRO A 4 -2.90 -25.74 -3.28
N GLU A 5 -3.71 -26.58 -2.63
CA GLU A 5 -4.78 -26.13 -1.71
C GLU A 5 -4.17 -25.30 -0.58
N ARG A 6 -4.73 -24.14 -0.36
CA ARG A 6 -4.33 -23.21 0.71
C ARG A 6 -4.66 -23.81 2.08
N PRO A 7 -3.76 -23.78 3.07
CA PRO A 7 -4.08 -24.18 4.41
C PRO A 7 -5.27 -23.37 4.97
N PRO A 8 -6.17 -23.98 5.72
CA PRO A 8 -7.29 -23.28 6.34
C PRO A 8 -6.79 -22.20 7.32
N GLY A 9 -7.18 -20.94 7.10
CA GLY A 9 -6.81 -19.79 7.93
C GLY A 9 -5.87 -18.76 7.29
N GLU A 10 -5.29 -19.05 6.11
CA GLU A 10 -4.47 -18.08 5.39
C GLU A 10 -5.34 -17.17 4.50
N SER A 11 -5.36 -15.87 4.81
CA SER A 11 -5.97 -14.87 3.93
C SER A 11 -5.15 -14.72 2.64
N ALA A 12 -5.83 -14.46 1.52
CA ALA A 12 -5.11 -14.10 0.29
C ALA A 12 -4.39 -12.75 0.49
N PRO A 13 -3.21 -12.56 -0.13
CA PRO A 13 -2.57 -11.26 -0.11
C PRO A 13 -3.42 -10.26 -0.91
N ASN A 14 -3.49 -9.03 -0.42
CA ASN A 14 -4.13 -7.93 -1.14
C ASN A 14 -3.32 -7.53 -2.38
N ASP A 15 -3.93 -6.78 -3.28
CA ASP A 15 -3.24 -6.33 -4.49
C ASP A 15 -2.06 -5.39 -4.18
N SER A 16 -2.15 -4.58 -3.11
CA SER A 16 -1.03 -3.77 -2.60
C SER A 16 0.12 -4.61 -2.04
N ASP A 17 -0.16 -5.78 -1.44
CA ASP A 17 0.88 -6.71 -0.98
C ASP A 17 1.57 -7.40 -2.16
N VAL A 18 0.83 -7.67 -3.25
CA VAL A 18 1.41 -8.18 -4.51
C VAL A 18 2.41 -7.18 -5.09
N VAL A 19 2.08 -5.87 -5.07
CA VAL A 19 3.02 -4.81 -5.49
C VAL A 19 4.31 -4.83 -4.66
N LEU A 20 4.22 -5.03 -3.34
CA LEU A 20 5.38 -5.16 -2.47
C LEU A 20 6.22 -6.41 -2.80
N MET A 21 5.57 -7.57 -3.00
CA MET A 21 6.26 -8.84 -3.26
C MET A 21 6.98 -8.86 -4.61
N PHE A 22 6.45 -8.14 -5.60
CA PHE A 22 7.00 -8.01 -6.95
C PHE A 22 7.46 -6.57 -7.23
N ALA A 23 8.10 -5.95 -6.25
CA ALA A 23 8.48 -4.54 -6.27
C ALA A 23 9.29 -4.13 -7.51
N ASP A 24 10.13 -5.01 -8.02
CA ASP A 24 10.93 -4.84 -9.24
C ASP A 24 10.12 -4.75 -10.53
N GLN A 25 8.86 -5.20 -10.53
CA GLN A 25 7.94 -5.09 -11.66
C GLN A 25 7.08 -3.83 -11.62
N PHE A 26 6.97 -3.17 -10.46
CA PHE A 26 6.05 -2.05 -10.25
C PHE A 26 6.76 -0.72 -9.97
N ALA A 27 7.92 -0.76 -9.32
CA ALA A 27 8.62 0.45 -8.89
C ALA A 27 9.82 0.79 -9.79
N GLU A 28 10.17 2.06 -9.84
CA GLU A 28 11.28 2.55 -10.64
C GLU A 28 12.62 2.02 -10.10
N PRO A 29 13.55 1.55 -10.96
CA PRO A 29 14.89 1.17 -10.51
C PRO A 29 15.61 2.35 -9.86
N GLN A 30 16.34 2.09 -8.78
CA GLN A 30 17.13 3.11 -8.08
C GLN A 30 18.31 2.47 -7.35
N ASP A 31 19.55 2.89 -7.68
CA ASP A 31 20.75 2.43 -6.99
C ASP A 31 20.70 2.77 -5.49
N GLY A 32 20.99 1.78 -4.65
CA GLY A 32 20.96 1.92 -3.19
C GLY A 32 19.55 2.10 -2.59
N GLY A 33 18.51 1.84 -3.37
CA GLY A 33 17.11 1.88 -2.94
C GLY A 33 16.67 0.67 -2.13
N TYR A 34 15.35 0.47 -2.05
CA TYR A 34 14.73 -0.69 -1.41
C TYR A 34 15.07 -1.96 -2.21
N GLN A 35 15.42 -3.04 -1.51
CA GLN A 35 15.71 -4.34 -2.15
C GLN A 35 14.42 -5.13 -2.32
N ALA A 36 14.04 -5.41 -3.56
CA ALA A 36 12.88 -6.22 -3.87
C ALA A 36 13.03 -7.63 -3.23
N PRO A 37 11.98 -8.17 -2.62
CA PRO A 37 12.08 -9.30 -1.68
C PRO A 37 12.82 -10.53 -2.21
N CYS A 38 12.59 -10.95 -3.43
CA CYS A 38 13.14 -12.22 -3.95
C CYS A 38 14.18 -12.03 -5.05
N THR A 39 14.09 -10.95 -5.81
CA THR A 39 15.01 -10.67 -6.91
C THR A 39 16.24 -9.88 -6.46
N GLN A 40 16.16 -9.24 -5.29
CA GLN A 40 17.18 -8.31 -4.76
C GLN A 40 17.45 -7.12 -5.70
N ALA A 41 16.57 -6.88 -6.67
CA ALA A 41 16.62 -5.69 -7.49
C ALA A 41 16.41 -4.44 -6.64
N SER A 42 17.21 -3.41 -6.86
CA SER A 42 17.15 -2.16 -6.11
C SER A 42 16.13 -1.21 -6.76
N VAL A 43 15.12 -0.78 -6.01
CA VAL A 43 14.03 0.07 -6.51
C VAL A 43 13.84 1.31 -5.62
N SER A 44 13.25 2.34 -6.19
CA SER A 44 12.90 3.57 -5.46
C SER A 44 11.83 3.27 -4.41
N LEU A 45 12.16 3.52 -3.13
CA LEU A 45 11.22 3.36 -2.03
C LEU A 45 9.99 4.26 -2.18
N SER A 46 10.19 5.50 -2.61
CA SER A 46 9.09 6.44 -2.83
C SER A 46 8.19 6.00 -3.98
N SER A 47 8.77 5.48 -5.07
CA SER A 47 8.01 4.89 -6.17
C SER A 47 7.22 3.67 -5.71
N LEU A 48 7.86 2.74 -4.98
CA LEU A 48 7.20 1.55 -4.46
C LEU A 48 5.99 1.88 -3.58
N VAL A 49 6.16 2.77 -2.61
CA VAL A 49 5.06 3.17 -1.70
C VAL A 49 3.94 3.89 -2.46
N ARG A 50 4.26 4.71 -3.45
CA ARG A 50 3.27 5.33 -4.34
C ARG A 50 2.46 4.26 -5.07
N GLU A 51 3.13 3.26 -5.67
CA GLU A 51 2.47 2.16 -6.38
C GLU A 51 1.58 1.32 -5.45
N MET A 52 2.05 1.00 -4.23
CA MET A 52 1.28 0.26 -3.24
C MET A 52 0.00 0.99 -2.84
N LEU A 53 0.09 2.28 -2.49
CA LEU A 53 -1.06 3.10 -2.09
C LEU A 53 -2.06 3.28 -3.24
N ALA A 54 -1.58 3.66 -4.43
CA ALA A 54 -2.45 3.83 -5.60
C ALA A 54 -3.17 2.52 -5.93
N THR A 55 -2.46 1.39 -5.89
CA THR A 55 -3.06 0.05 -6.10
C THR A 55 -4.11 -0.27 -5.04
N ALA A 56 -3.88 0.06 -3.75
CA ALA A 56 -4.86 -0.18 -2.70
C ALA A 56 -6.16 0.60 -2.94
N PHE A 57 -6.09 1.87 -3.33
CA PHE A 57 -7.29 2.67 -3.68
C PHE A 57 -8.00 2.10 -4.92
N ILE A 58 -7.27 1.75 -5.98
CA ILE A 58 -7.84 1.18 -7.20
C ILE A 58 -8.50 -0.18 -6.92
N SER A 59 -7.85 -1.04 -6.13
CA SER A 59 -8.39 -2.33 -5.72
C SER A 59 -9.68 -2.18 -4.92
N LEU A 60 -9.71 -1.30 -3.92
CA LEU A 60 -10.92 -1.02 -3.14
C LEU A 60 -12.06 -0.47 -4.01
N ALA A 61 -11.76 0.41 -4.97
CA ALA A 61 -12.74 0.93 -5.92
C ALA A 61 -13.26 -0.17 -6.85
N SER A 62 -12.38 -1.01 -7.39
CA SER A 62 -12.74 -2.15 -8.25
C SER A 62 -13.59 -3.20 -7.53
N LYS A 63 -13.41 -3.37 -6.22
CA LYS A 63 -14.21 -4.23 -5.35
C LYS A 63 -15.52 -3.57 -4.90
N GLY A 64 -15.80 -2.32 -5.27
CA GLY A 64 -17.00 -1.57 -4.88
C GLY A 64 -17.04 -1.15 -3.41
N ALA A 65 -15.93 -1.25 -2.69
CA ALA A 65 -15.84 -0.83 -1.28
C ALA A 65 -15.79 0.70 -1.13
N ILE A 66 -15.19 1.37 -2.10
CA ILE A 66 -15.12 2.83 -2.17
C ILE A 66 -15.50 3.34 -3.56
N GLU A 67 -15.88 4.61 -3.62
CA GLU A 67 -15.97 5.38 -4.85
C GLU A 67 -14.89 6.46 -4.85
N LEU A 68 -14.21 6.61 -6.01
CA LEU A 68 -13.22 7.65 -6.26
C LEU A 68 -13.80 8.67 -7.23
N THR A 69 -13.88 9.94 -6.83
CA THR A 69 -14.42 11.01 -7.68
C THR A 69 -13.42 12.15 -7.80
N PRO A 70 -13.17 12.67 -9.03
CA PRO A 70 -12.34 13.84 -9.20
C PRO A 70 -13.06 15.09 -8.67
N GLY A 71 -12.30 15.99 -8.05
CA GLY A 71 -12.85 17.24 -7.55
C GLY A 71 -11.79 18.28 -7.29
N LYS A 72 -12.21 19.37 -6.63
CA LYS A 72 -11.31 20.46 -6.25
C LYS A 72 -11.49 20.79 -4.78
N LYS A 73 -10.38 21.00 -4.10
CA LYS A 73 -10.33 21.41 -2.69
C LYS A 73 -9.70 22.80 -2.57
N LYS A 74 -10.41 23.72 -1.92
CA LYS A 74 -9.88 25.05 -1.61
C LYS A 74 -8.93 24.96 -0.41
N ARG A 75 -7.75 25.55 -0.54
CA ARG A 75 -6.86 25.86 0.56
C ARG A 75 -6.56 27.35 0.53
N LEU A 76 -6.79 28.04 1.63
CA LEU A 76 -6.58 29.48 1.91
C LEU A 76 -6.57 30.41 0.67
N PHE A 77 -5.64 30.23 -0.28
CA PHE A 77 -5.48 31.12 -1.46
C PHE A 77 -5.38 30.36 -2.79
N SER A 78 -5.56 29.03 -2.81
CA SER A 78 -5.46 28.22 -4.03
C SER A 78 -6.50 27.11 -4.07
N GLU A 79 -6.95 26.80 -5.27
CA GLU A 79 -7.76 25.63 -5.55
C GLU A 79 -6.87 24.58 -6.22
N HIS A 80 -6.93 23.34 -5.79
CA HIS A 80 -6.16 22.25 -6.38
C HIS A 80 -7.06 21.06 -6.69
N LYS A 81 -6.76 20.37 -7.78
CA LYS A 81 -7.40 19.10 -8.12
C LYS A 81 -7.06 18.07 -7.04
N THR A 82 -8.02 17.24 -6.69
CA THR A 82 -7.86 16.15 -5.73
C THR A 82 -8.87 15.06 -6.02
N VAL A 83 -8.60 13.84 -5.53
CA VAL A 83 -9.56 12.74 -5.57
C VAL A 83 -10.27 12.66 -4.23
N PHE A 84 -11.61 12.72 -4.26
CA PHE A 84 -12.44 12.41 -3.10
C PHE A 84 -12.69 10.92 -3.01
N VAL A 85 -12.80 10.43 -1.78
CA VAL A 85 -13.01 9.02 -1.45
C VAL A 85 -14.27 8.91 -0.61
N GLU A 86 -15.18 8.05 -1.02
CA GLU A 86 -16.41 7.76 -0.29
C GLU A 86 -16.56 6.26 -0.06
N ARG A 87 -16.91 5.85 1.15
CA ARG A 87 -17.26 4.46 1.44
C ARG A 87 -18.58 4.10 0.78
N LYS A 88 -18.64 2.99 0.02
CA LYS A 88 -19.87 2.52 -0.64
C LYS A 88 -20.41 1.22 -0.06
N GLY A 89 -19.56 0.38 0.47
CA GLY A 89 -19.95 -0.91 1.02
C GLY A 89 -18.83 -1.61 1.77
N GLU A 90 -19.12 -2.81 2.22
CA GLU A 90 -18.09 -3.73 2.71
C GLU A 90 -17.57 -4.54 1.52
N PRO A 91 -16.25 -4.66 1.33
CA PRO A 91 -15.71 -5.52 0.29
C PRO A 91 -16.07 -6.97 0.54
N ALA A 92 -16.25 -7.76 -0.53
CA ALA A 92 -16.61 -9.16 -0.45
C ALA A 92 -15.61 -9.99 0.37
N ASP A 93 -14.33 -9.64 0.26
CA ASP A 93 -13.26 -10.20 1.07
C ASP A 93 -12.92 -9.24 2.21
N SER A 94 -12.69 -9.77 3.41
CA SER A 94 -12.29 -8.95 4.56
C SER A 94 -10.99 -8.20 4.25
N PRO A 95 -11.01 -6.86 4.25
CA PRO A 95 -9.80 -6.08 3.97
C PRO A 95 -8.76 -6.30 5.05
N SER A 96 -7.50 -6.28 4.67
CA SER A 96 -6.37 -6.47 5.58
C SER A 96 -5.23 -5.51 5.23
N GLY A 97 -4.25 -5.40 6.08
CA GLY A 97 -3.07 -4.56 5.82
C GLY A 97 -3.41 -3.12 5.44
N LEU A 98 -2.86 -2.66 4.34
CA LEU A 98 -3.00 -1.27 3.87
C LEU A 98 -4.45 -0.93 3.46
N GLU A 99 -5.18 -1.87 2.84
CA GLU A 99 -6.57 -1.66 2.44
C GLU A 99 -7.48 -1.48 3.67
N ALA A 100 -7.26 -2.29 4.73
CA ALA A 100 -7.99 -2.12 5.99
C ALA A 100 -7.66 -0.78 6.67
N ALA A 101 -6.41 -0.36 6.65
CA ALA A 101 -5.99 0.92 7.21
C ALA A 101 -6.66 2.11 6.47
N ILE A 102 -6.70 2.08 5.14
CA ILE A 102 -7.40 3.07 4.33
C ILE A 102 -8.88 3.15 4.72
N LEU A 103 -9.59 2.00 4.74
CA LEU A 103 -11.01 1.95 5.10
C LEU A 103 -11.26 2.41 6.55
N GLY A 104 -10.39 2.04 7.49
CA GLY A 104 -10.48 2.45 8.88
C GLY A 104 -10.32 3.96 9.11
N HIS A 105 -9.69 4.66 8.18
CA HIS A 105 -9.50 6.10 8.24
C HIS A 105 -10.51 6.90 7.39
N LEU A 106 -11.45 6.25 6.69
CA LEU A 106 -12.55 6.94 6.03
C LEU A 106 -13.58 7.41 7.04
N LYS A 107 -14.05 8.62 6.86
CA LYS A 107 -15.19 9.16 7.61
C LYS A 107 -16.50 8.65 7.02
N ASP A 108 -17.52 8.56 7.85
CA ASP A 108 -18.85 8.09 7.43
C ASP A 108 -19.62 9.10 6.57
N LYS A 109 -19.08 10.31 6.39
CA LYS A 109 -19.76 11.38 5.65
C LYS A 109 -19.20 11.56 4.25
N ALA A 110 -20.08 11.41 3.26
CA ALA A 110 -19.77 11.54 1.85
C ALA A 110 -19.11 12.89 1.51
N GLY A 111 -18.09 12.87 0.64
CA GLY A 111 -17.42 14.05 0.12
C GLY A 111 -16.52 14.82 1.07
N GLU A 112 -16.32 14.33 2.33
CA GLU A 112 -15.42 14.98 3.29
C GLU A 112 -13.96 14.56 3.14
N ASP A 113 -13.71 13.35 2.67
CA ASP A 113 -12.37 12.79 2.60
C ASP A 113 -11.78 12.89 1.20
N SER A 114 -10.58 13.45 1.10
CA SER A 114 -9.72 13.30 -0.07
C SER A 114 -8.69 12.22 0.15
N VAL A 115 -8.14 11.66 -0.94
CA VAL A 115 -7.01 10.71 -0.87
C VAL A 115 -5.90 11.26 0.02
N ARG A 116 -5.60 12.56 -0.09
CA ARG A 116 -4.58 13.21 0.77
C ARG A 116 -4.90 13.15 2.25
N ASP A 117 -6.16 13.35 2.63
CA ASP A 117 -6.55 13.30 4.04
C ASP A 117 -6.48 11.88 4.57
N VAL A 118 -6.94 10.90 3.78
CA VAL A 118 -6.91 9.47 4.16
C VAL A 118 -5.47 8.97 4.31
N VAL A 119 -4.62 9.19 3.30
CA VAL A 119 -3.20 8.84 3.38
C VAL A 119 -2.51 9.54 4.54
N GLY A 120 -2.78 10.85 4.72
CA GLY A 120 -2.23 11.62 5.84
C GLY A 120 -2.61 11.05 7.20
N ARG A 121 -3.85 10.55 7.40
CA ARG A 121 -4.28 9.88 8.63
C ARG A 121 -3.66 8.49 8.78
N THR A 122 -3.58 7.73 7.67
CA THR A 122 -3.00 6.39 7.67
C THR A 122 -1.54 6.42 8.13
N VAL A 123 -0.72 7.32 7.59
CA VAL A 123 0.69 7.43 8.01
C VAL A 123 0.88 8.22 9.31
N GLY A 124 0.02 9.22 9.57
CA GLY A 124 0.09 10.06 10.77
C GLY A 124 -0.32 9.36 12.07
N SER A 125 -0.96 8.20 11.97
CA SER A 125 -1.30 7.35 13.13
C SER A 125 -0.11 6.55 13.67
N THR A 126 1.04 6.60 12.99
CA THR A 126 2.24 5.85 13.34
C THR A 126 3.33 6.77 13.92
N THR A 127 4.22 6.19 14.73
CA THR A 127 5.40 6.88 15.29
C THR A 127 6.66 6.66 14.47
N ILE A 128 6.54 5.97 13.35
CA ILE A 128 7.63 5.64 12.44
C ILE A 128 7.56 6.50 11.18
N GLU A 129 8.65 6.55 10.46
CA GLU A 129 8.78 7.29 9.21
C GLU A 129 7.70 6.81 8.20
N PRO A 130 7.03 7.72 7.46
CA PRO A 130 5.86 7.43 6.63
C PRO A 130 6.02 6.29 5.62
N TYR A 131 7.17 6.22 4.93
CA TYR A 131 7.42 5.15 3.96
C TYR A 131 7.56 3.79 4.65
N SER A 132 8.28 3.75 5.78
CA SER A 132 8.43 2.57 6.61
C SER A 132 7.10 2.11 7.19
N ALA A 133 6.22 3.03 7.57
CA ALA A 133 4.89 2.71 8.09
C ALA A 133 4.04 1.94 7.07
N ILE A 134 4.01 2.41 5.81
CA ILE A 134 3.28 1.73 4.73
C ILE A 134 3.87 0.34 4.45
N LEU A 135 5.20 0.23 4.39
CA LEU A 135 5.86 -1.06 4.22
C LEU A 135 5.52 -2.03 5.35
N GLU A 136 5.61 -1.59 6.62
CA GLU A 136 5.31 -2.44 7.77
C GLU A 136 3.86 -2.94 7.76
N MET A 137 2.90 -2.11 7.41
CA MET A 137 1.48 -2.53 7.29
C MET A 137 1.30 -3.68 6.30
N SER A 138 1.92 -3.58 5.12
CA SER A 138 1.84 -4.63 4.11
C SER A 138 2.69 -5.85 4.47
N MET A 139 3.88 -5.67 5.03
CA MET A 139 4.72 -6.79 5.48
C MET A 139 4.07 -7.57 6.63
N ASP A 140 3.46 -6.89 7.61
CA ASP A 140 2.70 -7.55 8.68
C ASP A 140 1.52 -8.36 8.11
N ASN A 141 0.85 -7.86 7.08
CA ASN A 141 -0.21 -8.59 6.39
C ASN A 141 0.33 -9.79 5.62
N ALA A 142 1.39 -9.61 4.86
CA ALA A 142 2.05 -10.67 4.12
C ALA A 142 2.65 -11.76 5.04
N CYS A 143 3.09 -11.39 6.26
CA CYS A 143 3.48 -12.35 7.31
C CYS A 143 2.28 -13.19 7.76
N ARG A 144 1.13 -12.57 8.04
CA ARG A 144 -0.10 -13.30 8.42
C ARG A 144 -0.58 -14.23 7.31
N ALA A 145 -0.37 -13.85 6.07
CA ALA A 145 -0.64 -14.67 4.90
C ALA A 145 0.48 -15.70 4.58
N GLY A 146 1.56 -15.73 5.38
CA GLY A 146 2.65 -16.70 5.28
C GLY A 146 3.65 -16.46 4.14
N TYR A 147 3.69 -15.28 3.54
CA TYR A 147 4.64 -14.90 2.47
C TYR A 147 5.93 -14.27 3.01
N PHE A 148 5.90 -13.80 4.25
CA PHE A 148 7.07 -13.35 4.98
C PHE A 148 7.11 -13.99 6.36
N GLU A 149 8.29 -14.00 6.96
CA GLU A 149 8.51 -14.35 8.37
C GLU A 149 9.06 -13.13 9.10
N GLN A 150 8.48 -12.82 10.25
CA GLN A 150 9.09 -11.84 11.15
C GLN A 150 10.27 -12.48 11.86
N VAL A 151 11.46 -11.90 11.71
CA VAL A 151 12.69 -12.37 12.33
C VAL A 151 12.97 -11.54 13.58
N GLU A 152 13.15 -12.21 14.72
CA GLU A 152 13.59 -11.54 15.94
C GLU A 152 15.05 -11.08 15.79
N ARG A 153 15.33 -9.83 16.13
CA ARG A 153 16.71 -9.36 16.25
C ARG A 153 17.33 -9.92 17.51
N THR A 154 18.15 -10.96 17.36
CA THR A 154 19.10 -11.39 18.39
C THR A 154 20.28 -10.42 18.39
N GLY A 155 20.22 -9.37 19.17
CA GLY A 155 21.32 -8.40 19.27
C GLY A 155 21.16 -7.48 20.46
N THR A 156 22.26 -7.12 21.10
CA THR A 156 22.44 -6.33 22.33
C THR A 156 21.89 -4.89 22.31
N ALA A 157 20.91 -4.59 21.47
CA ALA A 157 20.26 -3.27 21.39
C ALA A 157 19.32 -2.96 22.58
N ALA A 158 19.17 -3.86 23.54
CA ALA A 158 18.44 -3.65 24.79
C ALA A 158 19.09 -2.56 25.71
N PHE A 159 20.30 -2.12 25.39
CA PHE A 159 21.07 -1.16 26.23
C PHE A 159 20.85 0.32 25.87
N LEU A 160 20.25 0.64 24.75
CA LEU A 160 20.03 2.04 24.32
C LEU A 160 18.54 2.38 24.29
N GLY A 161 17.94 2.57 25.47
CA GLY A 161 16.67 3.27 25.74
C GLY A 161 15.59 3.15 24.65
N LYS A 162 14.47 2.49 24.97
CA LYS A 162 13.09 2.53 24.39
C LYS A 162 12.87 3.09 22.95
N LYS A 163 13.77 2.90 21.98
CA LYS A 163 13.42 3.01 20.56
C LYS A 163 13.01 1.62 20.11
N THR A 164 11.76 1.47 19.78
CA THR A 164 11.24 0.27 19.10
C THR A 164 12.07 0.05 17.84
N LEU A 165 12.89 -1.00 17.83
CA LEU A 165 13.67 -1.35 16.64
C LEU A 165 12.69 -1.73 15.52
N PRO A 166 12.93 -1.30 14.28
CA PRO A 166 12.08 -1.69 13.16
C PRO A 166 12.06 -3.22 13.06
N LYS A 167 10.89 -3.78 12.80
CA LYS A 167 10.70 -5.21 12.56
C LYS A 167 11.57 -5.64 11.38
N LEU A 168 12.15 -6.83 11.46
CA LEU A 168 12.81 -7.46 10.33
C LEU A 168 11.90 -8.50 9.73
N PHE A 169 11.80 -8.50 8.39
CA PHE A 169 10.99 -9.44 7.65
C PHE A 169 11.86 -10.20 6.65
N GLN A 170 11.71 -11.51 6.61
CA GLN A 170 12.38 -12.36 5.64
C GLN A 170 11.35 -12.90 4.64
N PRO A 171 11.54 -12.71 3.31
CA PRO A 171 10.61 -13.21 2.31
C PRO A 171 10.73 -14.73 2.15
N ARG A 172 9.59 -15.39 1.98
CA ARG A 172 9.49 -16.80 1.57
C ARG A 172 9.34 -16.86 0.04
N CYS A 173 10.46 -16.83 -0.65
CA CYS A 173 10.48 -16.68 -2.11
C CYS A 173 9.84 -17.85 -2.87
N ASP A 174 9.86 -19.04 -2.33
CA ASP A 174 9.13 -20.20 -2.85
C ASP A 174 7.61 -19.96 -2.87
N ARG A 175 7.08 -19.39 -1.82
CA ARG A 175 5.65 -19.04 -1.73
C ARG A 175 5.29 -17.84 -2.59
N ILE A 176 6.14 -16.80 -2.58
CA ILE A 176 5.94 -15.61 -3.44
C ILE A 176 5.95 -16.00 -4.91
N ALA A 177 6.84 -16.90 -5.34
CA ALA A 177 6.86 -17.42 -6.72
C ALA A 177 5.53 -18.07 -7.12
N GLY A 178 4.81 -18.70 -6.18
CA GLY A 178 3.46 -19.24 -6.41
C GLY A 178 2.39 -18.18 -6.76
N LEU A 179 2.68 -16.89 -6.51
CA LEU A 179 1.80 -15.76 -6.86
C LEU A 179 2.17 -15.09 -8.19
N SER A 180 3.05 -15.69 -8.99
CA SER A 180 3.54 -15.07 -10.23
C SER A 180 2.43 -14.66 -11.23
N SER A 181 1.27 -15.33 -11.22
CA SER A 181 0.10 -14.93 -12.01
C SER A 181 -0.60 -13.66 -11.49
N ARG A 182 -0.43 -13.32 -10.20
CA ARG A 182 -1.12 -12.17 -9.60
C ARG A 182 -0.53 -10.84 -10.03
N ALA A 183 0.78 -10.74 -10.26
CA ALA A 183 1.41 -9.49 -10.68
C ALA A 183 0.84 -8.98 -12.03
N PRO A 184 0.71 -9.79 -13.10
CA PRO A 184 0.02 -9.35 -14.32
C PRO A 184 -1.48 -9.06 -14.12
N GLU A 185 -2.18 -9.74 -13.20
CA GLU A 185 -3.58 -9.43 -12.85
C GLU A 185 -3.71 -8.03 -12.24
N VAL A 186 -2.84 -7.69 -11.29
CA VAL A 186 -2.79 -6.36 -10.67
C VAL A 186 -2.44 -5.30 -11.71
N THR A 187 -1.49 -5.56 -12.60
CA THR A 187 -1.15 -4.67 -13.69
C THR A 187 -2.36 -4.45 -14.62
N ALA A 188 -3.06 -5.51 -15.01
CA ALA A 188 -4.24 -5.42 -15.87
C ALA A 188 -5.38 -4.62 -15.21
N MET A 189 -5.62 -4.80 -13.91
CA MET A 189 -6.60 -4.03 -13.14
C MET A 189 -6.27 -2.53 -13.18
N ARG A 190 -5.01 -2.17 -12.97
CA ARG A 190 -4.54 -0.76 -12.98
C ARG A 190 -4.65 -0.15 -14.37
N GLU A 191 -4.23 -0.87 -15.41
CA GLU A 191 -4.34 -0.40 -16.80
C GLU A 191 -5.80 -0.24 -17.24
N LYS A 192 -6.68 -1.16 -16.82
CA LYS A 192 -8.12 -1.01 -17.04
C LYS A 192 -8.65 0.26 -16.38
N PHE A 193 -8.34 0.48 -15.10
CA PHE A 193 -8.78 1.68 -14.38
C PHE A 193 -8.24 2.95 -15.03
N LYS A 194 -6.97 2.96 -15.44
CA LYS A 194 -6.35 4.08 -16.17
C LYS A 194 -7.04 4.35 -17.51
N GLY A 195 -7.39 3.30 -18.25
CA GLY A 195 -8.10 3.43 -19.54
C GLY A 195 -9.53 3.97 -19.39
N GLU A 196 -10.24 3.54 -18.33
CA GLU A 196 -11.60 3.99 -18.04
C GLU A 196 -11.64 5.38 -17.41
N HIS A 197 -10.62 5.76 -16.62
CA HIS A 197 -10.59 6.97 -15.81
C HIS A 197 -9.21 7.68 -15.86
N PRO A 198 -8.71 8.12 -17.03
CA PRO A 198 -7.33 8.59 -17.18
C PRO A 198 -7.02 9.82 -16.31
N GLU A 199 -7.89 10.83 -16.26
CA GLU A 199 -7.68 12.02 -15.43
C GLU A 199 -7.71 11.69 -13.94
N LEU A 200 -8.63 10.83 -13.52
CA LEU A 200 -8.74 10.38 -12.13
C LEU A 200 -7.48 9.63 -11.70
N TYR A 201 -6.95 8.77 -12.57
CA TYR A 201 -5.71 8.03 -12.34
C TYR A 201 -4.52 8.97 -12.09
N GLU A 202 -4.32 9.97 -12.96
CA GLU A 202 -3.22 10.93 -12.80
C GLU A 202 -3.33 11.71 -11.49
N VAL A 203 -4.53 12.23 -11.18
CA VAL A 203 -4.75 12.99 -9.94
C VAL A 203 -4.58 12.10 -8.69
N LEU A 204 -5.00 10.83 -8.75
CA LEU A 204 -4.80 9.86 -7.68
C LEU A 204 -3.31 9.67 -7.36
N TYR A 205 -2.50 9.43 -8.38
CA TYR A 205 -1.06 9.25 -8.23
C TYR A 205 -0.37 10.49 -7.66
N GLU A 206 -0.75 11.67 -8.16
CA GLU A 206 -0.25 12.95 -7.65
C GLU A 206 -0.63 13.18 -6.17
N ASP A 207 -1.86 12.86 -5.80
CA ASP A 207 -2.35 13.01 -4.43
C ASP A 207 -1.65 12.07 -3.46
N VAL A 208 -1.45 10.81 -3.84
CA VAL A 208 -0.71 9.82 -3.06
C VAL A 208 0.73 10.30 -2.83
N GLU A 209 1.46 10.65 -3.88
CA GLU A 209 2.85 11.10 -3.81
C GLU A 209 3.00 12.33 -2.90
N LYS A 210 2.19 13.37 -3.14
CA LYS A 210 2.22 14.60 -2.33
C LYS A 210 1.86 14.35 -0.87
N SER A 211 1.00 13.38 -0.58
CA SER A 211 0.58 13.07 0.79
C SER A 211 1.69 12.43 1.60
N VAL A 212 2.33 11.39 1.05
CA VAL A 212 3.43 10.70 1.72
C VAL A 212 4.61 11.65 1.91
N ARG A 213 4.96 12.41 0.87
CA ARG A 213 6.02 13.43 0.95
C ARG A 213 5.72 14.51 2.00
N SER A 214 4.48 14.98 2.08
CA SER A 214 4.10 15.99 3.08
C SER A 214 4.14 15.45 4.51
N ALA A 215 3.83 14.16 4.71
CA ALA A 215 3.94 13.51 6.01
C ALA A 215 5.41 13.37 6.44
N TYR A 216 6.30 13.02 5.51
CA TYR A 216 7.73 12.90 5.75
C TYR A 216 8.39 14.19 6.27
N PHE A 217 7.97 15.36 5.79
CA PHE A 217 8.52 16.65 6.24
C PHE A 217 7.92 17.18 7.56
N ARG A 218 6.97 16.45 8.18
CA ARG A 218 6.34 16.84 9.46
C ARG A 218 6.87 16.05 10.65
N THR A 219 7.63 14.97 10.39
CA THR A 219 8.29 14.13 11.39
C THR A 219 9.72 14.58 11.61
#